data_68e33989b721a648a22159a5e62baccc
#
_entry.id   68e33989b721a648a22159a5e62baccc
#
_cell.length_a   1.000
_cell.length_b   1.000
_cell.length_c   1.000
_cell.angle_alpha   90.00
_cell.angle_beta   90.00
_cell.angle_gamma   90.00
#
_symmetry.space_group_name_H-M   'P 1'
#
loop_
_entity.id
_entity.type
_entity.pdbx_description
1 polymer ?
#
loop_
_entity_poly.entity_id
_entity_poly.type
_entity_poly.pdbx_seq_one_letter_code
_entity_poly.pdbx_strand_id
1 'polypeptide(L)'
;MARRRFQQGSLFQRGRRQKVWVARWWEENIDGDGSIERTRRAEVLGTVAELPSRSRAMEAMSQRLSAINTGIRRPQSTRRFSDFVRNDWIPVMLPTLKYATQKHYRYIFDVHLNPAFGNIRLCDINREAIQSLLFAKLKSGPAWKTVKHIRGVMGRALSVAEDWGYVSGNPALKTKLPRRPINSVPKPILLPDQAQQLAEELSEPARSIALLLLMTGLRIGELFALRWKRVDLTARTIQIAETVYDGHFDTPKTSRSARVIPIGDQASVLLTMLRKSAANPESLVFATSTGRPLNRHDLLRRHFRPACKKLGLSGITWHSLRHTHATMLDAAGAPLGTVQAQLGHSTPEMTREIYLHSIPSAQRQAVTAVEALVCGLKRTQVSGESQQSA
;
A
#
# COMPACT_ATOMS: atom_id res chain seq x y z
N MET A 1 32.19 -26.80 -17.61
CA MET A 1 30.82 -26.65 -18.16
C MET A 1 30.51 -27.80 -19.05
N ALA A 2 29.53 -28.65 -18.73
CA ALA A 2 29.12 -29.76 -19.58
C ALA A 2 28.52 -29.20 -20.90
N ARG A 3 29.02 -29.71 -22.07
CA ARG A 3 28.46 -29.32 -23.39
C ARG A 3 26.97 -29.69 -23.42
N ARG A 4 26.10 -28.68 -23.51
CA ARG A 4 24.65 -28.88 -23.73
C ARG A 4 24.46 -29.63 -25.05
N ARG A 5 23.94 -30.87 -24.98
CA ARG A 5 23.62 -31.63 -26.17
C ARG A 5 22.31 -31.09 -26.77
N PHE A 6 22.35 -30.75 -28.05
CA PHE A 6 21.16 -30.44 -28.84
C PHE A 6 20.15 -31.59 -28.71
N GLN A 7 18.89 -31.29 -28.39
CA GLN A 7 17.86 -32.29 -28.20
C GLN A 7 16.88 -32.24 -29.38
N GLN A 8 16.65 -33.36 -30.01
CA GLN A 8 15.59 -33.52 -31.01
C GLN A 8 14.25 -33.93 -30.39
N GLY A 9 14.27 -34.49 -29.17
CA GLY A 9 13.10 -35.05 -28.52
C GLY A 9 12.58 -36.33 -29.20
N SER A 10 11.43 -36.82 -28.74
CA SER A 10 10.70 -37.92 -29.38
C SER A 10 9.22 -37.57 -29.52
N LEU A 11 8.61 -37.93 -30.63
CA LEU A 11 7.23 -37.62 -30.98
C LEU A 11 6.44 -38.92 -31.24
N PHE A 12 5.28 -39.07 -30.58
CA PHE A 12 4.39 -40.21 -30.78
C PHE A 12 2.92 -39.80 -30.59
N GLN A 13 1.99 -40.62 -31.07
CA GLN A 13 0.56 -40.43 -30.90
C GLN A 13 0.06 -41.21 -29.68
N ARG A 14 -0.89 -40.66 -28.95
CA ARG A 14 -1.57 -41.28 -27.80
C ARG A 14 -3.07 -41.01 -27.87
N GLY A 15 -3.88 -41.93 -27.36
CA GLY A 15 -5.33 -41.84 -27.27
C GLY A 15 -6.06 -42.85 -28.17
N ARG A 16 -7.16 -43.45 -27.66
CA ARG A 16 -7.99 -44.43 -28.41
C ARG A 16 -9.12 -43.74 -29.17
N ARG A 17 -9.85 -42.80 -28.53
CA ARG A 17 -10.99 -42.09 -29.15
C ARG A 17 -10.51 -40.82 -29.89
N GLN A 18 -9.64 -40.06 -29.27
CA GLN A 18 -9.06 -38.86 -29.87
C GLN A 18 -7.54 -38.99 -29.79
N LYS A 19 -6.92 -39.10 -30.97
CA LYS A 19 -5.46 -39.16 -31.04
C LYS A 19 -4.85 -37.79 -30.86
N VAL A 20 -3.85 -37.72 -30.00
CA VAL A 20 -3.08 -36.49 -29.72
C VAL A 20 -1.61 -36.75 -29.98
N TRP A 21 -0.90 -35.74 -30.42
CA TRP A 21 0.55 -35.76 -30.52
C TRP A 21 1.19 -35.45 -29.18
N VAL A 22 2.09 -36.32 -28.73
CA VAL A 22 2.83 -36.17 -27.48
C VAL A 22 4.31 -36.06 -27.80
N ALA A 23 4.94 -34.96 -27.39
CA ALA A 23 6.38 -34.77 -27.44
C ALA A 23 7.02 -35.18 -26.12
N ARG A 24 8.22 -35.78 -26.18
CA ARG A 24 9.05 -36.09 -25.00
C ARG A 24 10.46 -35.57 -25.19
N TRP A 25 11.02 -35.00 -24.13
CA TRP A 25 12.41 -34.54 -24.06
C TRP A 25 12.96 -34.60 -22.65
N TRP A 26 14.25 -34.39 -22.50
CA TRP A 26 14.88 -34.26 -21.21
C TRP A 26 14.95 -32.82 -20.79
N GLU A 27 14.62 -32.54 -19.52
CA GLU A 27 14.68 -31.23 -18.93
C GLU A 27 15.50 -31.29 -17.64
N GLU A 28 16.38 -30.32 -17.44
CA GLU A 28 17.11 -30.14 -16.20
C GLU A 28 16.24 -29.26 -15.30
N ASN A 29 15.79 -29.79 -14.18
CA ASN A 29 14.98 -29.11 -13.16
C ASN A 29 15.84 -28.82 -11.95
N ILE A 30 15.52 -27.76 -11.23
CA ILE A 30 16.09 -27.46 -9.91
C ILE A 30 15.04 -27.76 -8.86
N ASP A 31 15.38 -28.62 -7.92
CA ASP A 31 14.57 -28.93 -6.76
C ASP A 31 14.63 -27.82 -5.69
N GLY A 32 13.78 -27.94 -4.64
CA GLY A 32 13.68 -26.98 -3.55
C GLY A 32 14.98 -26.76 -2.78
N ASP A 33 15.88 -27.76 -2.75
CA ASP A 33 17.22 -27.70 -2.14
C ASP A 33 18.31 -27.14 -3.08
N GLY A 34 17.96 -26.86 -4.34
CA GLY A 34 18.89 -26.33 -5.35
C GLY A 34 19.64 -27.38 -6.14
N SER A 35 19.37 -28.69 -5.93
CA SER A 35 19.96 -29.77 -6.74
C SER A 35 19.37 -29.78 -8.15
N ILE A 36 20.23 -30.14 -9.15
CA ILE A 36 19.82 -30.22 -10.55
C ILE A 36 19.51 -31.68 -10.86
N GLU A 37 18.24 -31.97 -11.10
CA GLU A 37 17.80 -33.30 -11.55
C GLU A 37 17.41 -33.26 -13.03
N ARG A 38 17.79 -34.31 -13.77
CA ARG A 38 17.40 -34.46 -15.17
C ARG A 38 16.17 -35.36 -15.27
N THR A 39 15.03 -34.77 -15.58
CA THR A 39 13.76 -35.51 -15.70
C THR A 39 13.26 -35.56 -17.14
N ARG A 40 12.47 -36.59 -17.45
CA ARG A 40 11.88 -36.78 -18.77
C ARG A 40 10.51 -36.12 -18.81
N ARG A 41 10.36 -35.03 -19.55
CA ARG A 41 9.08 -34.34 -19.75
C ARG A 41 8.32 -34.92 -20.92
N ALA A 42 6.99 -35.00 -20.77
CA ALA A 42 6.05 -35.29 -21.83
C ALA A 42 4.98 -34.21 -21.90
N GLU A 43 4.71 -33.69 -23.09
CA GLU A 43 3.72 -32.63 -23.31
C GLU A 43 2.85 -32.98 -24.52
N VAL A 44 1.52 -32.74 -24.39
CA VAL A 44 0.61 -32.87 -25.52
C VAL A 44 0.71 -31.61 -26.38
N LEU A 45 1.08 -31.74 -27.63
CA LEU A 45 1.25 -30.64 -28.57
C LEU A 45 -0.07 -30.18 -29.20
N GLY A 46 -1.02 -31.08 -29.35
CA GLY A 46 -2.31 -30.87 -29.97
C GLY A 46 -2.94 -32.17 -30.44
N THR A 47 -4.17 -32.08 -30.90
CA THR A 47 -4.86 -33.22 -31.52
C THR A 47 -4.35 -33.48 -32.92
N VAL A 48 -4.59 -34.70 -33.45
CA VAL A 48 -4.24 -35.03 -34.86
C VAL A 48 -5.09 -34.17 -35.83
N ALA A 49 -6.26 -33.71 -35.42
CA ALA A 49 -7.06 -32.77 -36.21
C ALA A 49 -6.41 -31.38 -36.32
N GLU A 50 -5.83 -30.89 -35.25
CA GLU A 50 -5.11 -29.61 -35.21
C GLU A 50 -3.73 -29.69 -35.89
N LEU A 51 -3.07 -30.83 -35.75
CA LEU A 51 -1.73 -31.12 -36.33
C LEU A 51 -1.84 -32.36 -37.22
N PRO A 52 -2.35 -32.24 -38.45
CA PRO A 52 -2.75 -33.38 -39.28
C PRO A 52 -1.58 -34.19 -39.81
N SER A 53 -0.34 -33.68 -39.77
CA SER A 53 0.83 -34.39 -40.22
C SER A 53 1.92 -34.47 -39.14
N ARG A 54 2.74 -35.56 -39.22
CA ARG A 54 3.91 -35.69 -38.35
C ARG A 54 4.88 -34.52 -38.51
N SER A 55 4.99 -33.94 -39.70
CA SER A 55 5.86 -32.79 -39.99
C SER A 55 5.42 -31.56 -39.19
N ARG A 56 4.11 -31.23 -39.18
CA ARG A 56 3.57 -30.12 -38.37
C ARG A 56 3.73 -30.37 -36.88
N ALA A 57 3.57 -31.61 -36.43
CA ALA A 57 3.78 -31.93 -35.02
C ALA A 57 5.27 -31.87 -34.65
N MET A 58 6.19 -32.21 -35.56
CA MET A 58 7.65 -32.05 -35.41
C MET A 58 8.03 -30.56 -35.34
N GLU A 59 7.44 -29.72 -36.17
CA GLU A 59 7.65 -28.28 -36.15
C GLU A 59 7.18 -27.67 -34.79
N ALA A 60 6.00 -28.04 -34.34
CA ALA A 60 5.50 -27.63 -33.03
C ALA A 60 6.41 -28.07 -31.86
N MET A 61 6.94 -29.31 -31.93
CA MET A 61 7.91 -29.81 -30.98
C MET A 61 9.25 -29.05 -31.07
N SER A 62 9.74 -28.75 -32.25
CA SER A 62 10.96 -27.97 -32.46
C SER A 62 10.84 -26.55 -31.86
N GLN A 63 9.70 -25.90 -32.02
CA GLN A 63 9.42 -24.61 -31.39
C GLN A 63 9.47 -24.69 -29.85
N ARG A 64 8.92 -25.77 -29.26
CA ARG A 64 8.99 -26.01 -27.80
C ARG A 64 10.44 -26.26 -27.33
N LEU A 65 11.22 -26.99 -28.09
CA LEU A 65 12.61 -27.29 -27.77
C LEU A 65 13.57 -26.13 -28.06
N SER A 66 13.19 -25.19 -28.92
CA SER A 66 14.03 -24.05 -29.30
C SER A 66 14.57 -23.31 -28.07
N ALA A 67 13.73 -23.00 -27.10
CA ALA A 67 14.14 -22.30 -25.88
C ALA A 67 15.17 -23.11 -25.04
N ILE A 68 15.09 -24.43 -25.07
CA ILE A 68 16.04 -25.34 -24.39
C ILE A 68 17.35 -25.40 -25.18
N ASN A 69 17.26 -25.61 -26.48
CA ASN A 69 18.40 -25.77 -27.37
C ASN A 69 19.23 -24.48 -27.55
N THR A 70 18.57 -23.31 -27.54
CA THR A 70 19.23 -22.01 -27.59
C THR A 70 19.79 -21.57 -26.24
N GLY A 71 19.50 -22.30 -25.14
CA GLY A 71 19.99 -21.97 -23.82
C GLY A 71 19.26 -20.80 -23.14
N ILE A 72 18.17 -20.33 -23.75
CA ILE A 72 17.27 -19.31 -23.12
C ILE A 72 16.60 -19.90 -21.88
N ARG A 73 16.26 -21.20 -21.93
CA ARG A 73 15.70 -21.94 -20.79
C ARG A 73 16.86 -22.50 -19.95
N ARG A 74 17.10 -21.89 -18.79
CA ARG A 74 18.12 -22.33 -17.83
C ARG A 74 17.49 -23.30 -16.81
N PRO A 75 18.26 -24.19 -16.14
CA PRO A 75 17.73 -25.01 -15.05
C PRO A 75 17.00 -24.18 -13.99
N GLN A 76 17.55 -23.03 -13.62
CA GLN A 76 16.92 -22.10 -12.65
C GLN A 76 15.50 -21.68 -13.06
N SER A 77 15.19 -21.61 -14.35
CA SER A 77 13.87 -21.22 -14.85
C SER A 77 12.78 -22.26 -14.57
N THR A 78 13.16 -23.50 -14.24
CA THR A 78 12.23 -24.57 -13.88
C THR A 78 11.81 -24.52 -12.40
N ARG A 79 12.47 -23.69 -11.59
CA ARG A 79 12.12 -23.50 -10.17
C ARG A 79 10.69 -23.06 -10.01
N ARG A 80 9.98 -23.62 -9.02
CA ARG A 80 8.61 -23.21 -8.72
C ARG A 80 8.57 -21.79 -8.18
N PHE A 81 7.53 -21.06 -8.48
CA PHE A 81 7.37 -19.68 -8.03
C PHE A 81 7.41 -19.57 -6.49
N SER A 82 6.76 -20.48 -5.76
CA SER A 82 6.79 -20.50 -4.29
C SER A 82 8.21 -20.67 -3.73
N ASP A 83 9.01 -21.55 -4.36
CA ASP A 83 10.36 -21.86 -3.90
C ASP A 83 11.31 -20.69 -4.20
N PHE A 84 11.19 -20.08 -5.39
CA PHE A 84 11.88 -18.83 -5.72
C PHE A 84 11.53 -17.71 -4.74
N VAL A 85 10.23 -17.49 -4.47
CA VAL A 85 9.81 -16.45 -3.55
C VAL A 85 10.33 -16.69 -2.14
N ARG A 86 10.22 -17.92 -1.63
CA ARG A 86 10.57 -18.27 -0.24
C ARG A 86 12.07 -18.30 -0.01
N ASN A 87 12.81 -18.96 -0.90
CA ASN A 87 14.20 -19.31 -0.67
C ASN A 87 15.19 -18.33 -1.29
N ASP A 88 14.78 -17.58 -2.33
CA ASP A 88 15.68 -16.67 -3.05
C ASP A 88 15.23 -15.21 -2.86
N TRP A 89 13.99 -14.88 -3.21
CA TRP A 89 13.52 -13.49 -3.22
C TRP A 89 13.34 -12.90 -1.82
N ILE A 90 12.65 -13.61 -0.92
CA ILE A 90 12.34 -13.13 0.44
C ILE A 90 13.61 -12.84 1.26
N PRO A 91 14.61 -13.76 1.33
CA PRO A 91 15.81 -13.53 2.12
C PRO A 91 16.63 -12.33 1.66
N VAL A 92 16.67 -12.06 0.36
CA VAL A 92 17.49 -11.00 -0.23
C VAL A 92 16.75 -9.68 -0.34
N MET A 93 15.52 -9.69 -0.84
CA MET A 93 14.80 -8.47 -1.19
C MET A 93 13.99 -7.87 -0.05
N LEU A 94 13.39 -8.70 0.82
CA LEU A 94 12.58 -8.16 1.92
C LEU A 94 13.39 -7.30 2.90
N PRO A 95 14.60 -7.66 3.34
CA PRO A 95 15.38 -6.85 4.27
C PRO A 95 15.69 -5.44 3.75
N THR A 96 15.68 -5.24 2.42
CA THR A 96 15.89 -3.92 1.80
C THR A 96 14.67 -2.99 1.92
N LEU A 97 13.52 -3.52 2.35
CA LEU A 97 12.26 -2.78 2.41
C LEU A 97 11.92 -2.42 3.87
N LYS A 98 11.15 -1.34 4.05
CA LYS A 98 10.60 -0.98 5.35
C LYS A 98 9.65 -2.06 5.87
N TYR A 99 9.63 -2.29 7.19
CA TYR A 99 8.89 -3.36 7.85
C TYR A 99 7.41 -3.44 7.43
N ALA A 100 6.72 -2.31 7.37
CA ALA A 100 5.32 -2.27 6.90
C ALA A 100 5.16 -2.78 5.46
N THR A 101 6.15 -2.52 4.60
CA THR A 101 6.17 -3.00 3.22
C THR A 101 6.47 -4.50 3.18
N GLN A 102 7.39 -4.98 4.02
CA GLN A 102 7.70 -6.41 4.15
C GLN A 102 6.43 -7.22 4.49
N LYS A 103 5.68 -6.78 5.52
CA LYS A 103 4.40 -7.44 5.90
C LYS A 103 3.39 -7.45 4.75
N HIS A 104 3.28 -6.33 4.03
CA HIS A 104 2.38 -6.24 2.89
C HIS A 104 2.77 -7.17 1.75
N TYR A 105 4.07 -7.29 1.44
CA TYR A 105 4.57 -8.21 0.41
C TYR A 105 4.33 -9.67 0.79
N ARG A 106 4.65 -10.06 2.05
CA ARG A 106 4.35 -11.41 2.55
C ARG A 106 2.87 -11.72 2.39
N TYR A 107 1.99 -10.82 2.84
CA TYR A 107 0.54 -10.99 2.68
C TYR A 107 0.12 -11.19 1.22
N ILE A 108 0.65 -10.39 0.29
CA ILE A 108 0.32 -10.53 -1.14
C ILE A 108 0.83 -11.88 -1.69
N PHE A 109 2.02 -12.31 -1.32
CA PHE A 109 2.54 -13.62 -1.73
C PHE A 109 1.67 -14.74 -1.18
N ASP A 110 1.39 -14.75 0.12
CA ASP A 110 0.73 -15.87 0.79
C ASP A 110 -0.76 -15.98 0.43
N VAL A 111 -1.46 -14.86 0.33
CA VAL A 111 -2.92 -14.85 0.13
C VAL A 111 -3.33 -14.80 -1.35
N HIS A 112 -2.48 -14.25 -2.21
CA HIS A 112 -2.88 -14.02 -3.60
C HIS A 112 -2.01 -14.71 -4.64
N LEU A 113 -0.68 -14.66 -4.52
CA LEU A 113 0.22 -15.12 -5.58
C LEU A 113 0.59 -16.61 -5.43
N ASN A 114 0.96 -17.07 -4.24
CA ASN A 114 1.31 -18.47 -4.00
C ASN A 114 0.12 -19.43 -4.25
N PRO A 115 -1.12 -19.13 -3.88
CA PRO A 115 -2.26 -19.98 -4.23
C PRO A 115 -2.49 -20.11 -5.73
N ALA A 116 -2.13 -19.08 -6.52
CA ALA A 116 -2.35 -19.08 -7.97
C ALA A 116 -1.15 -19.61 -8.76
N PHE A 117 0.07 -19.27 -8.36
CA PHE A 117 1.29 -19.52 -9.12
C PHE A 117 2.33 -20.36 -8.38
N GLY A 118 2.17 -20.62 -7.09
CA GLY A 118 3.19 -21.24 -6.24
C GLY A 118 3.76 -22.54 -6.82
N ASN A 119 2.91 -23.40 -7.37
CA ASN A 119 3.29 -24.67 -7.98
C ASN A 119 3.71 -24.56 -9.47
N ILE A 120 3.57 -23.36 -10.07
CA ILE A 120 3.93 -23.14 -11.46
C ILE A 120 5.43 -22.80 -11.54
N ARG A 121 6.14 -23.36 -12.52
CA ARG A 121 7.54 -23.02 -12.74
C ARG A 121 7.66 -21.60 -13.31
N LEU A 122 8.70 -20.89 -12.94
CA LEU A 122 8.94 -19.51 -13.39
C LEU A 122 8.84 -19.37 -14.92
N CYS A 123 9.41 -20.32 -15.66
CA CYS A 123 9.39 -20.34 -17.13
C CYS A 123 8.00 -20.58 -17.75
N ASP A 124 7.04 -21.09 -16.98
CA ASP A 124 5.68 -21.41 -17.45
C ASP A 124 4.68 -20.31 -17.07
N ILE A 125 5.11 -19.34 -16.26
CA ILE A 125 4.28 -18.16 -15.93
C ILE A 125 4.22 -17.26 -17.15
N ASN A 126 3.03 -17.14 -17.71
CA ASN A 126 2.79 -16.30 -18.87
C ASN A 126 1.89 -15.09 -18.54
N ARG A 127 1.86 -14.14 -19.47
CA ARG A 127 1.07 -12.91 -19.34
C ARG A 127 -0.42 -13.16 -19.20
N GLU A 128 -0.94 -14.13 -19.92
CA GLU A 128 -2.37 -14.46 -19.94
C GLU A 128 -2.85 -14.95 -18.58
N ALA A 129 -2.09 -15.86 -17.95
CA ALA A 129 -2.40 -16.37 -16.62
C ALA A 129 -2.39 -15.25 -15.55
N ILE A 130 -1.40 -14.34 -15.62
CA ILE A 130 -1.35 -13.18 -14.72
C ILE A 130 -2.55 -12.26 -14.96
N GLN A 131 -2.87 -11.97 -16.23
CA GLN A 131 -4.01 -11.13 -16.59
C GLN A 131 -5.33 -11.72 -16.11
N SER A 132 -5.50 -13.03 -16.27
CA SER A 132 -6.69 -13.77 -15.80
C SER A 132 -6.85 -13.72 -14.29
N LEU A 133 -5.76 -13.90 -13.52
CA LEU A 133 -5.78 -13.73 -12.07
C LEU A 133 -6.24 -12.32 -11.68
N LEU A 134 -5.68 -11.27 -12.30
CA LEU A 134 -6.02 -9.89 -11.96
C LEU A 134 -7.50 -9.60 -12.21
N PHE A 135 -8.05 -10.06 -13.34
CA PHE A 135 -9.49 -9.90 -13.62
C PHE A 135 -10.38 -10.75 -12.70
N ALA A 136 -10.00 -11.98 -12.40
CA ALA A 136 -10.69 -12.81 -11.43
C ALA A 136 -10.76 -12.14 -10.05
N LYS A 137 -9.65 -11.55 -9.59
CA LYS A 137 -9.60 -10.80 -8.33
C LYS A 137 -10.48 -9.55 -8.37
N LEU A 138 -10.55 -8.81 -9.48
CA LEU A 138 -11.46 -7.67 -9.60
C LEU A 138 -12.94 -8.09 -9.52
N LYS A 139 -13.29 -9.25 -10.07
CA LYS A 139 -14.68 -9.79 -10.00
C LYS A 139 -15.03 -10.33 -8.62
N SER A 140 -14.07 -10.87 -7.86
CA SER A 140 -14.31 -11.51 -6.55
C SER A 140 -14.35 -10.55 -5.36
N GLY A 141 -14.32 -9.21 -5.57
CA GLY A 141 -14.61 -8.21 -4.57
C GLY A 141 -13.47 -7.37 -4.01
N PRO A 142 -12.15 -7.75 -4.08
CA PRO A 142 -11.10 -6.86 -3.61
C PRO A 142 -11.12 -5.51 -4.33
N ALA A 143 -10.83 -4.44 -3.57
CA ALA A 143 -10.77 -3.10 -4.13
C ALA A 143 -9.74 -3.01 -5.27
N TRP A 144 -10.01 -2.23 -6.30
CA TRP A 144 -9.11 -2.00 -7.45
C TRP A 144 -7.65 -1.71 -7.02
N LYS A 145 -7.48 -0.94 -5.94
CA LYS A 145 -6.17 -0.61 -5.39
C LYS A 145 -5.42 -1.85 -4.89
N THR A 146 -6.12 -2.79 -4.29
CA THR A 146 -5.54 -4.08 -3.86
C THR A 146 -5.05 -4.88 -5.07
N VAL A 147 -5.85 -4.96 -6.12
CA VAL A 147 -5.46 -5.68 -7.35
C VAL A 147 -4.26 -5.00 -8.04
N LYS A 148 -4.21 -3.66 -8.03
CA LYS A 148 -3.03 -2.91 -8.48
C LYS A 148 -1.77 -3.28 -7.68
N HIS A 149 -1.90 -3.46 -6.37
CA HIS A 149 -0.78 -3.89 -5.51
C HIS A 149 -0.34 -5.33 -5.82
N ILE A 150 -1.29 -6.26 -6.03
CA ILE A 150 -0.99 -7.65 -6.44
C ILE A 150 -0.18 -7.64 -7.74
N ARG A 151 -0.62 -6.88 -8.75
CA ARG A 151 0.14 -6.70 -9.99
C ARG A 151 1.54 -6.14 -9.75
N GLY A 152 1.66 -5.13 -8.89
CA GLY A 152 2.94 -4.50 -8.55
C GLY A 152 3.93 -5.45 -7.88
N VAL A 153 3.47 -6.25 -6.92
CA VAL A 153 4.30 -7.24 -6.22
C VAL A 153 4.74 -8.35 -7.18
N MET A 154 3.81 -8.88 -8.00
CA MET A 154 4.13 -9.87 -9.03
C MET A 154 5.15 -9.33 -10.03
N GLY A 155 4.95 -8.10 -10.51
CA GLY A 155 5.87 -7.43 -11.42
C GLY A 155 7.27 -7.31 -10.83
N ARG A 156 7.38 -6.88 -9.57
CA ARG A 156 8.68 -6.75 -8.89
C ARG A 156 9.36 -8.11 -8.67
N ALA A 157 8.61 -9.14 -8.28
CA ALA A 157 9.16 -10.47 -8.11
C ALA A 157 9.74 -11.04 -9.41
N LEU A 158 9.00 -10.89 -10.52
CA LEU A 158 9.44 -11.37 -11.83
C LEU A 158 10.54 -10.49 -12.45
N SER A 159 10.61 -9.18 -12.15
CA SER A 159 11.76 -8.37 -12.55
C SER A 159 13.05 -8.85 -11.88
N VAL A 160 13.00 -9.16 -10.59
CA VAL A 160 14.14 -9.73 -9.88
C VAL A 160 14.51 -11.12 -10.45
N ALA A 161 13.50 -11.93 -10.78
CA ALA A 161 13.76 -13.22 -11.44
C ALA A 161 14.43 -13.05 -12.82
N GLU A 162 14.07 -12.00 -13.57
CA GLU A 162 14.72 -11.64 -14.83
C GLU A 162 16.16 -11.16 -14.60
N ASP A 163 16.37 -10.22 -13.67
CA ASP A 163 17.70 -9.68 -13.31
C ASP A 163 18.66 -10.78 -12.85
N TRP A 164 18.17 -11.78 -12.12
CA TRP A 164 18.96 -12.90 -11.65
C TRP A 164 19.09 -14.03 -12.69
N GLY A 165 18.48 -13.87 -13.86
CA GLY A 165 18.58 -14.82 -14.97
C GLY A 165 17.74 -16.08 -14.81
N TYR A 166 16.72 -16.08 -13.94
CA TYR A 166 15.75 -17.17 -13.84
C TYR A 166 14.80 -17.20 -15.04
N VAL A 167 14.44 -16.06 -15.58
CA VAL A 167 13.58 -15.91 -16.76
C VAL A 167 14.20 -14.94 -17.76
N SER A 168 13.80 -15.02 -19.02
CA SER A 168 14.31 -14.15 -20.10
C SER A 168 13.53 -12.86 -20.26
N GLY A 169 12.46 -12.66 -19.48
CA GLY A 169 11.62 -11.47 -19.53
C GLY A 169 10.51 -11.52 -18.49
N ASN A 170 10.01 -10.37 -18.13
CA ASN A 170 8.95 -10.22 -17.13
C ASN A 170 7.56 -10.14 -17.78
N PRO A 171 6.74 -11.22 -17.74
CA PRO A 171 5.41 -11.22 -18.34
C PRO A 171 4.40 -10.31 -17.64
N ALA A 172 4.67 -9.90 -16.40
CA ALA A 172 3.75 -9.04 -15.63
C ALA A 172 3.76 -7.58 -16.11
N LEU A 173 4.85 -7.08 -16.68
CA LEU A 173 4.99 -5.67 -17.08
C LEU A 173 3.94 -5.23 -18.11
N LYS A 174 3.60 -6.10 -19.07
CA LYS A 174 2.63 -5.81 -20.12
C LYS A 174 1.18 -6.12 -19.74
N THR A 175 0.90 -6.54 -18.50
CA THR A 175 -0.48 -6.76 -18.03
C THR A 175 -1.20 -5.42 -17.84
N LYS A 176 -2.52 -5.41 -18.05
CA LYS A 176 -3.36 -4.22 -17.97
C LYS A 176 -4.38 -4.35 -16.85
N LEU A 177 -4.71 -3.25 -16.23
CA LEU A 177 -5.88 -3.12 -15.37
C LEU A 177 -6.88 -2.18 -16.04
N PRO A 178 -8.18 -2.40 -15.86
CA PRO A 178 -9.18 -1.45 -16.32
C PRO A 178 -8.95 -0.09 -15.65
N ARG A 179 -9.48 0.96 -16.23
CA ARG A 179 -9.43 2.29 -15.60
C ARG A 179 -10.04 2.20 -14.20
N ARG A 180 -9.41 2.90 -13.26
CA ARG A 180 -9.98 3.00 -11.91
C ARG A 180 -11.39 3.58 -12.01
N PRO A 181 -12.40 2.97 -11.34
CA PRO A 181 -13.73 3.57 -11.26
C PRO A 181 -13.62 5.00 -10.69
N ILE A 182 -14.25 5.95 -11.36
CA ILE A 182 -14.22 7.38 -10.97
C ILE A 182 -15.01 7.61 -9.66
N ASN A 183 -15.92 6.69 -9.32
CA ASN A 183 -16.73 6.73 -8.10
C ASN A 183 -15.88 6.36 -6.86
N SER A 184 -14.85 7.13 -6.57
CA SER A 184 -14.23 7.04 -5.25
C SER A 184 -15.17 7.74 -4.27
N VAL A 185 -15.82 6.95 -3.40
CA VAL A 185 -16.52 7.52 -2.23
C VAL A 185 -15.54 8.47 -1.53
N PRO A 186 -15.94 9.72 -1.30
CA PRO A 186 -15.10 10.67 -0.57
C PRO A 186 -14.64 10.05 0.76
N LYS A 187 -13.40 10.33 1.14
CA LYS A 187 -12.92 9.84 2.44
C LYS A 187 -13.72 10.54 3.54
N PRO A 188 -14.29 9.80 4.49
CA PRO A 188 -15.11 10.43 5.53
C PRO A 188 -14.25 11.37 6.39
N ILE A 189 -14.76 12.57 6.60
CA ILE A 189 -14.25 13.60 7.52
C ILE A 189 -15.29 13.87 8.59
N LEU A 190 -14.88 14.47 9.68
CA LEU A 190 -15.77 14.93 10.75
C LEU A 190 -16.07 16.42 10.58
N LEU A 191 -17.31 16.81 10.81
CA LEU A 191 -17.65 18.21 11.06
C LEU A 191 -17.13 18.63 12.44
N PRO A 192 -16.94 19.92 12.73
CA PRO A 192 -16.45 20.39 14.03
C PRO A 192 -17.21 19.80 15.22
N ASP A 193 -18.55 19.86 15.19
CA ASP A 193 -19.40 19.33 16.27
C ASP A 193 -19.26 17.81 16.43
N GLN A 194 -19.14 17.08 15.32
CA GLN A 194 -18.90 15.63 15.35
C GLN A 194 -17.53 15.29 15.94
N ALA A 195 -16.52 16.10 15.67
CA ALA A 195 -15.18 15.91 16.22
C ALA A 195 -15.19 16.13 17.75
N GLN A 196 -15.92 17.12 18.24
CA GLN A 196 -16.12 17.38 19.66
C GLN A 196 -16.88 16.25 20.34
N GLN A 197 -18.04 15.85 19.81
CA GLN A 197 -18.84 14.74 20.33
C GLN A 197 -18.02 13.44 20.39
N LEU A 198 -17.22 13.15 19.36
CA LEU A 198 -16.35 11.98 19.36
C LEU A 198 -15.30 12.06 20.45
N ALA A 199 -14.69 13.23 20.69
CA ALA A 199 -13.71 13.40 21.75
C ALA A 199 -14.35 13.24 23.16
N GLU A 200 -15.57 13.68 23.35
CA GLU A 200 -16.32 13.53 24.61
C GLU A 200 -16.71 12.07 24.89
N GLU A 201 -17.10 11.33 23.84
CA GLU A 201 -17.49 9.92 23.96
C GLU A 201 -16.30 8.97 24.21
N LEU A 202 -15.08 9.37 23.80
CA LEU A 202 -13.89 8.53 23.95
C LEU A 202 -13.34 8.58 25.37
N SER A 203 -13.00 7.39 25.92
CA SER A 203 -12.21 7.25 27.13
C SER A 203 -10.71 7.35 26.89
N GLU A 204 -9.94 7.63 27.96
CA GLU A 204 -8.47 7.60 27.87
C GLU A 204 -7.95 6.17 27.61
N PRO A 205 -6.84 6.02 26.86
CA PRO A 205 -6.04 7.07 26.21
C PRO A 205 -6.55 7.48 24.83
N ALA A 206 -7.63 6.87 24.34
CA ALA A 206 -8.13 7.09 22.98
C ALA A 206 -8.62 8.54 22.76
N ARG A 207 -9.16 9.19 23.81
CA ARG A 207 -9.58 10.58 23.82
C ARG A 207 -8.40 11.52 23.53
N SER A 208 -7.35 11.45 24.33
CA SER A 208 -6.14 12.28 24.17
C SER A 208 -5.47 12.05 22.82
N ILE A 209 -5.42 10.80 22.34
CA ILE A 209 -4.91 10.44 21.01
C ILE A 209 -5.74 11.10 19.91
N ALA A 210 -7.07 11.00 19.96
CA ALA A 210 -7.97 11.59 18.98
C ALA A 210 -7.84 13.12 18.94
N LEU A 211 -7.82 13.77 20.09
CA LEU A 211 -7.64 15.22 20.20
C LEU A 211 -6.31 15.67 19.60
N LEU A 212 -5.19 15.01 19.93
CA LEU A 212 -3.89 15.37 19.37
C LEU A 212 -3.85 15.15 17.84
N LEU A 213 -4.44 14.06 17.32
CA LEU A 213 -4.53 13.85 15.88
C LEU A 213 -5.35 14.93 15.17
N LEU A 214 -6.48 15.36 15.79
CA LEU A 214 -7.33 16.43 15.27
C LEU A 214 -6.63 17.80 15.32
N MET A 215 -5.89 18.10 16.39
CA MET A 215 -5.22 19.39 16.55
C MET A 215 -3.90 19.52 15.80
N THR A 216 -3.20 18.41 15.53
CA THR A 216 -1.85 18.44 14.92
C THR A 216 -1.76 17.87 13.52
N GLY A 217 -2.72 17.05 13.11
CA GLY A 217 -2.69 16.34 11.84
C GLY A 217 -1.61 15.26 11.74
N LEU A 218 -1.02 14.80 12.84
CA LEU A 218 -0.04 13.71 12.86
C LEU A 218 -0.61 12.41 12.29
N ARG A 219 0.25 11.58 11.72
CA ARG A 219 -0.13 10.18 11.45
C ARG A 219 -0.13 9.41 12.77
N ILE A 220 -1.05 8.46 12.95
CA ILE A 220 -1.12 7.64 14.18
C ILE A 220 0.23 6.97 14.52
N GLY A 221 0.99 6.53 13.52
CA GLY A 221 2.31 5.96 13.73
C GLY A 221 3.37 6.98 14.15
N GLU A 222 3.26 8.25 13.71
CA GLU A 222 4.11 9.36 14.15
C GLU A 222 3.80 9.72 15.61
N LEU A 223 2.52 9.79 15.97
CA LEU A 223 2.07 10.07 17.35
C LEU A 223 2.52 8.97 18.32
N PHE A 224 2.41 7.70 17.94
CA PHE A 224 2.83 6.58 18.80
C PHE A 224 4.35 6.41 18.89
N ALA A 225 5.11 7.00 17.97
CA ALA A 225 6.57 7.06 18.04
C ALA A 225 7.09 8.32 18.74
N LEU A 226 6.18 9.27 19.11
CA LEU A 226 6.56 10.55 19.68
C LEU A 226 7.13 10.36 21.08
N ARG A 227 8.37 10.85 21.27
CA ARG A 227 9.08 10.87 22.56
C ARG A 227 9.04 12.27 23.17
N TRP A 228 9.10 12.35 24.49
CA TRP A 228 9.09 13.64 25.21
C TRP A 228 10.24 14.56 24.80
N LYS A 229 11.42 14.08 24.48
CA LYS A 229 12.55 14.87 23.96
C LYS A 229 12.26 15.59 22.64
N ARG A 230 11.22 15.20 21.93
CA ARG A 230 10.78 15.79 20.66
C ARG A 230 9.60 16.75 20.80
N VAL A 231 9.15 17.00 22.02
CA VAL A 231 8.07 17.93 22.35
C VAL A 231 8.67 19.11 23.08
N ASP A 232 8.69 20.26 22.44
CA ASP A 232 9.08 21.53 23.06
C ASP A 232 7.81 22.31 23.42
N LEU A 233 7.46 22.31 24.71
CA LEU A 233 6.28 23.00 25.23
C LEU A 233 6.49 24.52 25.32
N THR A 234 7.75 24.97 25.41
CA THR A 234 8.09 26.41 25.47
C THR A 234 7.99 27.01 24.07
N ALA A 235 8.64 26.39 23.08
CA ALA A 235 8.56 26.81 21.69
C ALA A 235 7.23 26.38 21.01
N ARG A 236 6.42 25.57 21.69
CA ARG A 236 5.17 25.00 21.17
C ARG A 236 5.35 24.28 19.84
N THR A 237 6.30 23.36 19.81
CA THR A 237 6.60 22.58 18.60
C THR A 237 6.73 21.10 18.90
N ILE A 238 6.49 20.29 17.88
CA ILE A 238 6.71 18.84 17.85
C ILE A 238 7.64 18.52 16.69
N GLN A 239 8.76 17.84 16.99
CA GLN A 239 9.65 17.31 15.98
C GLN A 239 9.29 15.87 15.63
N ILE A 240 8.93 15.62 14.37
CA ILE A 240 8.60 14.30 13.85
C ILE A 240 9.86 13.70 13.23
N ALA A 241 10.41 12.66 13.87
CA ALA A 241 11.65 12.01 13.45
C ALA A 241 11.47 10.49 13.25
N GLU A 242 10.43 9.90 13.81
CA GLU A 242 10.19 8.46 13.80
C GLU A 242 8.71 8.17 13.53
N THR A 243 8.46 6.93 13.13
CA THR A 243 7.12 6.35 13.04
C THR A 243 7.17 4.92 13.56
N VAL A 244 6.05 4.44 14.11
CA VAL A 244 5.95 3.06 14.58
C VAL A 244 4.83 2.34 13.82
N TYR A 245 5.11 1.10 13.44
CA TYR A 245 4.15 0.20 12.82
C TYR A 245 4.25 -1.18 13.47
N ASP A 246 3.19 -1.62 14.14
CA ASP A 246 3.11 -2.90 14.88
C ASP A 246 4.34 -3.13 15.79
N GLY A 247 4.71 -2.11 16.58
CA GLY A 247 5.82 -2.15 17.52
C GLY A 247 7.22 -1.93 16.91
N HIS A 248 7.35 -1.87 15.58
CA HIS A 248 8.62 -1.60 14.91
C HIS A 248 8.77 -0.12 14.60
N PHE A 249 9.84 0.49 15.14
CA PHE A 249 10.21 1.86 14.84
C PHE A 249 10.95 1.93 13.50
N ASP A 250 10.66 2.98 12.74
CA ASP A 250 11.28 3.26 11.45
C ASP A 250 11.41 4.77 11.25
N THR A 251 12.29 5.18 10.36
CA THR A 251 12.35 6.56 9.91
C THR A 251 11.10 6.93 9.12
N PRO A 252 10.71 8.20 9.06
CA PRO A 252 9.61 8.63 8.22
C PRO A 252 9.79 8.20 6.75
N LYS A 253 8.68 8.04 6.01
CA LYS A 253 8.69 7.47 4.67
C LYS A 253 9.48 8.29 3.64
N THR A 254 9.57 9.60 3.83
CA THR A 254 10.28 10.54 2.96
C THR A 254 11.01 11.58 3.81
N SER A 255 12.01 12.24 3.25
CA SER A 255 12.72 13.36 3.91
C SER A 255 11.77 14.48 4.35
N ARG A 256 10.75 14.79 3.56
CA ARG A 256 9.71 15.79 3.90
C ARG A 256 8.79 15.35 5.06
N SER A 257 8.77 14.07 5.40
CA SER A 257 8.00 13.59 6.55
C SER A 257 8.73 13.81 7.88
N ALA A 258 10.07 13.95 7.88
CA ALA A 258 10.82 14.47 9.00
C ALA A 258 10.64 16.01 9.01
N ARG A 259 9.97 16.52 10.03
CA ARG A 259 9.57 17.93 10.10
C ARG A 259 9.35 18.38 11.53
N VAL A 260 9.39 19.69 11.74
CA VAL A 260 8.92 20.34 12.97
C VAL A 260 7.59 20.99 12.66
N ILE A 261 6.59 20.74 13.49
CA ILE A 261 5.27 21.35 13.37
C ILE A 261 4.97 22.23 14.59
N PRO A 262 4.35 23.40 14.40
CA PRO A 262 3.80 24.18 15.49
C PRO A 262 2.56 23.49 16.07
N ILE A 263 2.31 23.69 17.37
CA ILE A 263 1.10 23.26 18.06
C ILE A 263 0.42 24.47 18.71
N GLY A 264 -0.92 24.45 18.72
CA GLY A 264 -1.71 25.46 19.39
C GLY A 264 -1.76 25.28 20.92
N ASP A 265 -2.34 26.26 21.61
CA ASP A 265 -2.41 26.31 23.08
C ASP A 265 -3.08 25.07 23.66
N GLN A 266 -4.20 24.62 23.11
CA GLN A 266 -4.95 23.48 23.62
C GLN A 266 -4.15 22.16 23.50
N ALA A 267 -3.40 21.99 22.42
CA ALA A 267 -2.53 20.83 22.25
C ALA A 267 -1.36 20.88 23.24
N SER A 268 -0.81 22.07 23.51
CA SER A 268 0.25 22.29 24.51
C SER A 268 -0.26 21.98 25.92
N VAL A 269 -1.45 22.47 26.29
CA VAL A 269 -2.09 22.16 27.57
C VAL A 269 -2.31 20.66 27.75
N LEU A 270 -2.86 19.99 26.72
CA LEU A 270 -3.07 18.54 26.77
C LEU A 270 -1.76 17.77 26.94
N LEU A 271 -0.71 18.13 26.21
CA LEU A 271 0.61 17.51 26.35
C LEU A 271 1.22 17.77 27.74
N THR A 272 1.02 18.97 28.31
CA THR A 272 1.45 19.28 29.68
C THR A 272 0.74 18.38 30.70
N MET A 273 -0.57 18.17 30.57
CA MET A 273 -1.33 17.26 31.44
C MET A 273 -0.87 15.80 31.31
N LEU A 274 -0.48 15.38 30.11
CA LEU A 274 0.01 14.02 29.87
C LEU A 274 1.44 13.82 30.40
N ARG A 275 2.21 14.91 30.56
CA ARG A 275 3.59 14.85 31.04
C ARG A 275 3.65 14.70 32.54
N LYS A 276 3.99 13.51 33.03
CA LYS A 276 4.26 13.30 34.45
C LYS A 276 5.53 14.04 34.86
N SER A 277 5.58 14.56 36.08
CA SER A 277 6.65 15.43 36.60
C SER A 277 8.09 14.91 36.43
N ALA A 278 8.28 13.60 36.24
CA ALA A 278 9.58 12.95 36.05
C ALA A 278 9.67 12.13 34.77
N ALA A 279 8.96 12.51 33.69
CA ALA A 279 8.99 11.77 32.45
C ALA A 279 10.41 11.77 31.85
N ASN A 280 11.00 10.58 31.71
CA ASN A 280 12.25 10.42 30.99
C ASN A 280 12.08 10.97 29.55
N PRO A 281 12.98 11.86 29.10
CA PRO A 281 12.94 12.43 27.73
C PRO A 281 12.87 11.38 26.62
N GLU A 282 13.42 10.19 26.83
CA GLU A 282 13.38 9.08 25.87
C GLU A 282 12.06 8.30 25.89
N SER A 283 11.20 8.48 26.90
CA SER A 283 9.93 7.77 26.97
C SER A 283 8.95 8.31 25.93
N LEU A 284 8.07 7.42 25.49
CA LEU A 284 6.98 7.75 24.56
C LEU A 284 5.94 8.60 25.27
N VAL A 285 5.31 9.53 24.54
CA VAL A 285 4.14 10.28 25.02
C VAL A 285 2.97 9.33 25.28
N PHE A 286 2.78 8.33 24.42
CA PHE A 286 1.78 7.28 24.61
C PHE A 286 2.46 5.92 24.65
N ALA A 287 2.48 5.32 25.82
CA ALA A 287 3.11 4.02 26.06
C ALA A 287 2.17 3.08 26.83
N THR A 288 2.42 1.79 26.70
CA THR A 288 1.89 0.78 27.63
C THR A 288 2.56 0.93 29.00
N SER A 289 2.05 0.21 30.02
CA SER A 289 2.68 0.15 31.34
C SER A 289 4.15 -0.34 31.31
N THR A 290 4.50 -1.09 30.25
CA THR A 290 5.89 -1.57 30.02
C THR A 290 6.73 -0.66 29.14
N GLY A 291 6.27 0.56 28.85
CA GLY A 291 6.98 1.54 28.01
C GLY A 291 6.97 1.25 26.50
N ARG A 292 6.21 0.25 26.03
CA ARG A 292 6.10 -0.08 24.60
C ARG A 292 5.07 0.79 23.91
N PRO A 293 5.17 0.98 22.57
CA PRO A 293 4.14 1.68 21.80
C PRO A 293 2.78 1.02 21.93
N LEU A 294 1.73 1.81 21.94
CA LEU A 294 0.34 1.33 21.92
C LEU A 294 0.01 0.64 20.59
N ASN A 295 -0.91 -0.33 20.63
CA ASN A 295 -1.40 -1.00 19.44
C ASN A 295 -2.57 -0.21 18.82
N ARG A 296 -2.35 0.37 17.64
CA ARG A 296 -3.37 1.15 16.94
C ARG A 296 -4.62 0.37 16.57
N HIS A 297 -4.50 -0.94 16.31
CA HIS A 297 -5.62 -1.80 15.91
C HIS A 297 -6.49 -2.14 17.13
N ASP A 298 -5.88 -2.39 18.28
CA ASP A 298 -6.60 -2.66 19.51
C ASP A 298 -7.37 -1.44 19.99
N LEU A 299 -6.74 -0.26 19.99
CA LEU A 299 -7.41 1.00 20.32
C LEU A 299 -8.55 1.31 19.35
N LEU A 300 -8.32 1.10 18.04
CA LEU A 300 -9.36 1.29 17.03
C LEU A 300 -10.56 0.38 17.30
N ARG A 301 -10.32 -0.89 17.60
CA ARG A 301 -11.36 -1.89 17.78
C ARG A 301 -12.10 -1.74 19.12
N ARG A 302 -11.36 -1.49 20.22
CA ARG A 302 -11.90 -1.52 21.57
C ARG A 302 -12.51 -0.20 22.02
N HIS A 303 -12.01 0.93 21.53
CA HIS A 303 -12.43 2.28 21.98
C HIS A 303 -13.03 3.11 20.83
N PHE A 304 -12.30 3.27 19.73
CA PHE A 304 -12.65 4.22 18.69
C PHE A 304 -13.88 3.82 17.87
N ARG A 305 -13.94 2.58 17.39
CA ARG A 305 -15.08 2.09 16.60
C ARG A 305 -16.38 2.03 17.39
N PRO A 306 -16.41 1.57 18.66
CA PRO A 306 -17.62 1.62 19.46
C PRO A 306 -18.16 3.04 19.64
N ALA A 307 -17.29 4.02 19.95
CA ALA A 307 -17.67 5.43 20.07
C ALA A 307 -18.24 5.98 18.75
N CYS A 308 -17.55 5.73 17.61
CA CYS A 308 -18.07 6.11 16.30
C CYS A 308 -19.43 5.48 16.00
N LYS A 309 -19.64 4.19 16.34
CA LYS A 309 -20.91 3.49 16.13
C LYS A 309 -22.04 4.15 16.96
N LYS A 310 -21.78 4.48 18.21
CA LYS A 310 -22.76 5.15 19.10
C LYS A 310 -23.21 6.49 18.53
N LEU A 311 -22.28 7.23 17.90
CA LEU A 311 -22.55 8.54 17.28
C LEU A 311 -23.00 8.46 15.82
N GLY A 312 -23.24 7.28 15.26
CA GLY A 312 -23.63 7.12 13.86
C GLY A 312 -22.53 7.48 12.83
N LEU A 313 -21.28 7.59 13.25
CA LEU A 313 -20.13 7.98 12.43
C LEU A 313 -19.55 6.76 11.71
N SER A 314 -20.01 6.50 10.47
CA SER A 314 -19.55 5.36 9.69
C SER A 314 -18.25 5.65 8.92
N GLY A 315 -17.37 4.64 8.78
CA GLY A 315 -16.15 4.75 7.98
C GLY A 315 -15.01 5.59 8.59
N ILE A 316 -15.21 6.22 9.74
CA ILE A 316 -14.20 7.02 10.43
C ILE A 316 -13.11 6.11 11.01
N THR A 317 -11.85 6.53 10.84
CA THR A 317 -10.64 5.85 11.32
C THR A 317 -9.66 6.88 11.88
N TRP A 318 -8.57 6.43 12.52
CA TRP A 318 -7.48 7.33 12.93
C TRP A 318 -6.97 8.23 11.79
N HIS A 319 -6.94 7.72 10.56
CA HIS A 319 -6.49 8.50 9.42
C HIS A 319 -7.52 9.55 8.98
N SER A 320 -8.80 9.31 9.24
CA SER A 320 -9.86 10.28 8.97
C SER A 320 -9.70 11.54 9.84
N LEU A 321 -9.20 11.42 11.08
CA LEU A 321 -8.92 12.58 11.95
C LEU A 321 -7.88 13.51 11.34
N ARG A 322 -6.85 12.95 10.71
CA ARG A 322 -5.86 13.74 9.97
C ARG A 322 -6.46 14.39 8.71
N HIS A 323 -7.37 13.70 8.00
CA HIS A 323 -8.09 14.31 6.90
C HIS A 323 -8.99 15.45 7.38
N THR A 324 -9.67 15.26 8.50
CA THR A 324 -10.47 16.30 9.17
C THR A 324 -9.62 17.52 9.51
N HIS A 325 -8.45 17.33 10.16
CA HIS A 325 -7.52 18.43 10.45
C HIS A 325 -7.12 19.19 9.18
N ALA A 326 -6.79 18.48 8.10
CA ALA A 326 -6.40 19.10 6.85
C ALA A 326 -7.54 19.91 6.20
N THR A 327 -8.77 19.38 6.25
CA THR A 327 -9.97 20.10 5.77
C THR A 327 -10.29 21.32 6.64
N MET A 328 -10.09 21.23 7.96
CA MET A 328 -10.26 22.36 8.87
C MET A 328 -9.22 23.47 8.65
N LEU A 329 -7.95 23.10 8.36
CA LEU A 329 -6.93 24.08 7.96
C LEU A 329 -7.29 24.80 6.66
N ASP A 330 -7.80 24.07 5.68
CA ASP A 330 -8.28 24.65 4.43
C ASP A 330 -9.46 25.59 4.66
N ALA A 331 -10.45 25.18 5.44
CA ALA A 331 -11.60 26.00 5.82
C ALA A 331 -11.22 27.27 6.61
N ALA A 332 -10.11 27.21 7.36
CA ALA A 332 -9.51 28.37 8.04
C ALA A 332 -8.70 29.27 7.10
N GLY A 333 -8.64 28.98 5.79
CA GLY A 333 -7.94 29.78 4.80
C GLY A 333 -6.41 29.56 4.77
N ALA A 334 -5.90 28.47 5.34
CA ALA A 334 -4.47 28.19 5.32
C ALA A 334 -3.98 27.94 3.88
N PRO A 335 -2.89 28.58 3.43
CA PRO A 335 -2.32 28.34 2.12
C PRO A 335 -1.94 26.86 1.92
N LEU A 336 -2.07 26.35 0.70
CA LEU A 336 -1.76 24.94 0.34
C LEU A 336 -0.37 24.52 0.84
N GLY A 337 0.62 25.39 0.72
CA GLY A 337 1.98 25.15 1.18
C GLY A 337 2.07 24.93 2.70
N THR A 338 1.29 25.69 3.47
CA THR A 338 1.20 25.55 4.94
C THR A 338 0.57 24.20 5.30
N VAL A 339 -0.56 23.85 4.68
CA VAL A 339 -1.20 22.53 4.89
C VAL A 339 -0.26 21.39 4.51
N GLN A 340 0.47 21.53 3.40
CA GLN A 340 1.44 20.54 2.96
C GLN A 340 2.62 20.39 3.95
N ALA A 341 3.14 21.50 4.47
CA ALA A 341 4.21 21.51 5.47
C ALA A 341 3.75 20.87 6.79
N GLN A 342 2.59 21.29 7.31
CA GLN A 342 1.99 20.73 8.53
C GLN A 342 1.82 19.21 8.43
N LEU A 343 1.27 18.76 7.32
CA LEU A 343 0.99 17.33 7.11
C LEU A 343 2.22 16.52 6.68
N GLY A 344 3.25 17.14 6.11
CA GLY A 344 4.40 16.42 5.52
C GLY A 344 3.99 15.54 4.36
N HIS A 345 3.22 16.09 3.41
CA HIS A 345 2.89 15.44 2.16
C HIS A 345 4.05 15.56 1.16
N SER A 346 4.41 14.44 0.54
CA SER A 346 5.52 14.42 -0.43
C SER A 346 5.17 15.07 -1.76
N THR A 347 3.89 15.07 -2.13
CA THR A 347 3.41 15.65 -3.38
C THR A 347 2.19 16.55 -3.16
N PRO A 348 2.04 17.63 -3.98
CA PRO A 348 0.87 18.51 -3.93
C PRO A 348 -0.46 17.78 -4.20
N GLU A 349 -0.44 16.74 -5.04
CA GLU A 349 -1.62 15.95 -5.38
C GLU A 349 -2.26 15.31 -4.15
N MET A 350 -1.45 14.85 -3.19
CA MET A 350 -1.94 14.29 -1.93
C MET A 350 -2.70 15.33 -1.10
N THR A 351 -2.31 16.59 -1.20
CA THR A 351 -2.97 17.70 -0.50
C THR A 351 -4.19 18.15 -1.28
N ARG A 352 -4.11 18.23 -2.62
CA ARG A 352 -5.26 18.57 -3.47
C ARG A 352 -6.44 17.61 -3.34
N GLU A 353 -6.20 16.31 -3.12
CA GLU A 353 -7.28 15.35 -2.81
C GLU A 353 -8.12 15.77 -1.58
N ILE A 354 -7.60 16.62 -0.69
CA ILE A 354 -8.29 17.13 0.50
C ILE A 354 -9.19 18.29 0.12
N TYR A 355 -8.76 19.16 -0.81
CA TYR A 355 -9.54 20.30 -1.30
C TYR A 355 -10.80 19.91 -2.08
N LEU A 356 -10.92 18.64 -2.51
CA LEU A 356 -12.16 18.12 -3.10
C LEU A 356 -13.31 17.98 -2.09
N HIS A 357 -13.02 18.18 -0.79
CA HIS A 357 -13.98 18.13 0.30
C HIS A 357 -14.25 19.55 0.86
N SER A 358 -14.36 20.56 -0.04
CA SER A 358 -14.69 21.92 0.38
C SER A 358 -15.95 21.93 1.24
N ILE A 359 -15.88 22.59 2.39
CA ILE A 359 -17.05 22.85 3.21
C ILE A 359 -17.92 23.84 2.42
N PRO A 360 -19.22 23.56 2.15
CA PRO A 360 -20.04 24.41 1.31
C PRO A 360 -20.11 25.88 1.75
N SER A 361 -20.00 26.15 3.05
CA SER A 361 -19.93 27.50 3.61
C SER A 361 -18.64 28.23 3.23
N ALA A 362 -17.49 27.57 3.26
CA ALA A 362 -16.20 28.16 2.86
C ALA A 362 -16.17 28.48 1.36
N GLN A 363 -16.74 27.61 0.52
CA GLN A 363 -16.87 27.86 -0.90
C GLN A 363 -17.77 29.07 -1.18
N ARG A 364 -18.89 29.18 -0.48
CA ARG A 364 -19.79 30.35 -0.60
C ARG A 364 -19.09 31.64 -0.17
N GLN A 365 -18.35 31.64 0.94
CA GLN A 365 -17.57 32.78 1.39
C GLN A 365 -16.52 33.22 0.38
N ALA A 366 -15.81 32.26 -0.23
CA ALA A 366 -14.83 32.55 -1.26
C ALA A 366 -15.47 33.16 -2.51
N VAL A 367 -16.60 32.63 -2.97
CA VAL A 367 -17.35 33.18 -4.12
C VAL A 367 -17.84 34.60 -3.81
N THR A 368 -18.42 34.84 -2.62
CA THR A 368 -18.85 36.17 -2.21
C THR A 368 -17.69 37.18 -2.12
N ALA A 369 -16.51 36.73 -1.68
CA ALA A 369 -15.32 37.59 -1.68
C ALA A 369 -14.86 37.95 -3.09
N VAL A 370 -14.91 37.01 -4.05
CA VAL A 370 -14.63 37.29 -5.48
C VAL A 370 -15.65 38.26 -6.05
N GLU A 371 -16.94 38.07 -5.77
CA GLU A 371 -18.00 39.00 -6.21
C GLU A 371 -17.74 40.41 -5.68
N ALA A 372 -17.39 40.54 -4.40
CA ALA A 372 -17.06 41.83 -3.79
C ALA A 372 -15.86 42.53 -4.47
N LEU A 373 -14.84 41.76 -4.85
CA LEU A 373 -13.68 42.27 -5.57
C LEU A 373 -14.03 42.70 -7.01
N VAL A 374 -14.83 41.91 -7.71
CA VAL A 374 -15.22 42.19 -9.11
C VAL A 374 -16.21 43.33 -9.18
N CYS A 375 -17.18 43.41 -8.26
CA CYS A 375 -18.23 44.44 -8.24
C CYS A 375 -17.81 45.73 -7.53
N GLY A 376 -16.59 45.83 -7.02
CA GLY A 376 -16.08 47.03 -6.36
C GLY A 376 -16.77 47.38 -5.04
N LEU A 377 -17.52 46.46 -4.42
CA LEU A 377 -18.17 46.66 -3.16
C LEU A 377 -17.13 46.70 -2.03
N LYS A 378 -16.82 47.89 -1.52
CA LYS A 378 -15.98 48.05 -0.33
C LYS A 378 -16.62 47.27 0.84
N ARG A 379 -15.84 46.48 1.56
CA ARG A 379 -16.23 45.90 2.85
C ARG A 379 -16.65 47.04 3.78
N THR A 380 -17.95 47.19 4.03
CA THR A 380 -18.44 47.96 5.16
C THR A 380 -18.03 47.21 6.41
N GLN A 381 -17.06 47.73 7.15
CA GLN A 381 -16.78 47.28 8.50
C GLN A 381 -18.05 47.59 9.33
N VAL A 382 -18.72 46.56 9.79
CA VAL A 382 -19.74 46.69 10.85
C VAL A 382 -18.99 46.99 12.14
N SER A 383 -18.71 48.25 12.34
CA SER A 383 -18.35 48.78 13.65
C SER A 383 -19.59 48.70 14.54
N GLY A 384 -19.56 47.76 15.49
CA GLY A 384 -20.53 47.75 16.61
C GLY A 384 -20.29 48.93 17.51
N GLU A 385 -20.98 50.03 17.28
CA GLU A 385 -21.17 51.07 18.27
C GLU A 385 -22.30 50.65 19.24
N SER A 386 -21.88 50.23 20.41
CA SER A 386 -22.72 50.19 21.61
C SER A 386 -23.06 51.63 21.99
N GLN A 387 -24.27 52.11 21.67
CA GLN A 387 -24.83 53.29 22.31
C GLN A 387 -25.30 52.92 23.71
N GLN A 388 -24.50 53.35 24.71
CA GLN A 388 -25.01 53.71 26.00
C GLN A 388 -25.68 55.09 25.89
N SER A 389 -26.88 55.15 26.29
CA SER A 389 -27.48 56.43 26.65
C SER A 389 -28.55 56.24 27.72
N ALA A 390 -28.27 56.91 28.84
CA ALA A 390 -29.11 57.52 29.87
C ALA A 390 -30.32 56.75 30.42
#